data_af10cf642bc0b96e4c6ac41745dd0cef
#
_entry.id   af10cf642bc0b96e4c6ac41745dd0cef
#
_cell.length_a   1.000
_cell.length_b   1.000
_cell.length_c   1.000
_cell.angle_alpha   90.00
_cell.angle_beta   90.00
_cell.angle_gamma   90.00
#
_symmetry.space_group_name_H-M   'P 1'
#
loop_
_entity.id
_entity.type
_entity.pdbx_description
1 polymer ?
#
loop_
_entity_poly.entity_id
_entity_poly.type
_entity_poly.pdbx_seq_one_letter_code
_entity_poly.pdbx_strand_id
1 'polypeptide(L)'
;MRGMAFVMERFRDPRELDQVNSYLPTERRIRRLSAKERADGFAGGEFTMDDFEGFSGRPLDYEWKYLGQKDLIYVLDSKHEHSRFYGPLSDISSDQWQLRKMFAIESVPLYTGHTYGKKLMFYDAQTFNIAMVVVFDREDQLLKIFSYAYDSPGGDPSGDASNTVNTWRASVGHNFQTERGTVTWGLDTENPTMKASQVRRMFSVSN
;
A
#
# COMPACT_ATOMS: atom_id res chain seq x y z
N MET A 1 14.28 1.01 11.84
CA MET A 1 14.03 -0.46 11.85
C MET A 1 14.94 -1.18 10.84
N ARG A 2 16.24 -1.00 11.00
CA ARG A 2 17.24 -1.58 10.09
C ARG A 2 17.30 -3.11 10.26
N GLY A 3 17.20 -3.85 9.14
CA GLY A 3 17.27 -5.32 9.13
C GLY A 3 15.93 -6.05 9.34
N MET A 4 14.81 -5.35 9.45
CA MET A 4 13.49 -5.96 9.42
C MET A 4 13.19 -6.44 7.99
N ALA A 5 12.62 -7.62 7.86
CA ALA A 5 12.25 -8.19 6.57
C ALA A 5 10.88 -8.87 6.64
N PHE A 6 10.15 -8.79 5.53
CA PHE A 6 8.86 -9.44 5.35
C PHE A 6 8.84 -10.15 4.01
N VAL A 7 8.26 -11.33 3.99
CA VAL A 7 7.97 -12.07 2.76
C VAL A 7 6.52 -12.52 2.81
N MET A 8 5.79 -12.17 1.77
CA MET A 8 4.46 -12.66 1.52
C MET A 8 4.51 -13.62 0.33
N GLU A 9 4.13 -14.87 0.55
CA GLU A 9 3.89 -15.84 -0.50
C GLU A 9 2.40 -15.86 -0.80
N ARG A 10 2.04 -15.45 -2.01
CA ARG A 10 0.68 -15.55 -2.54
C ARG A 10 0.62 -16.71 -3.51
N PHE A 11 -0.34 -17.59 -3.29
CA PHE A 11 -0.54 -18.76 -4.12
C PHE A 11 -1.36 -18.42 -5.37
N ARG A 12 -1.12 -19.20 -6.43
CA ARG A 12 -1.86 -19.04 -7.70
C ARG A 12 -3.32 -19.45 -7.55
N ASP A 13 -3.61 -20.43 -6.69
CA ASP A 13 -4.97 -20.78 -6.30
C ASP A 13 -5.48 -19.76 -5.26
N PRO A 14 -6.48 -18.94 -5.59
CA PRO A 14 -6.96 -17.90 -4.67
C PRO A 14 -7.66 -18.48 -3.43
N ARG A 15 -7.94 -19.77 -3.38
CA ARG A 15 -8.48 -20.45 -2.20
C ARG A 15 -7.42 -20.75 -1.15
N GLU A 16 -6.15 -20.84 -1.56
CA GLU A 16 -5.05 -21.00 -0.62
C GLU A 16 -4.78 -19.69 0.14
N LEU A 17 -4.49 -19.81 1.44
CA LEU A 17 -4.20 -18.67 2.29
C LEU A 17 -2.79 -18.15 2.04
N ASP A 18 -2.63 -16.86 1.85
CA ASP A 18 -1.32 -16.22 1.80
C ASP A 18 -0.50 -16.57 3.04
N GLN A 19 0.80 -16.77 2.86
CA GLN A 19 1.73 -16.96 3.95
C GLN A 19 2.58 -15.70 4.10
N VAL A 20 2.52 -15.07 5.27
CA VAL A 20 3.35 -13.91 5.58
C VAL A 20 4.32 -14.27 6.68
N ASN A 21 5.60 -14.14 6.38
CA ASN A 21 6.67 -14.34 7.34
C ASN A 21 7.37 -13.01 7.60
N SER A 22 7.64 -12.71 8.86
CA SER A 22 8.38 -11.54 9.31
C SER A 22 9.65 -11.94 10.02
N TYR A 23 10.73 -11.20 9.78
CA TYR A 23 11.95 -11.27 10.57
C TYR A 23 12.13 -9.96 11.33
N LEU A 24 12.19 -10.04 12.64
CA LEU A 24 12.46 -8.90 13.52
C LEU A 24 13.87 -9.05 14.11
N PRO A 25 14.81 -8.13 13.82
CA PRO A 25 16.18 -8.21 14.32
C PRO A 25 16.29 -8.25 15.85
N THR A 26 15.34 -7.58 16.53
CA THR A 26 15.28 -7.55 18.00
C THR A 26 15.00 -8.92 18.61
N GLU A 27 14.19 -9.73 17.93
CA GLU A 27 13.83 -11.08 18.38
C GLU A 27 14.73 -12.15 17.77
N ARG A 28 15.47 -11.82 16.69
CA ARG A 28 16.29 -12.76 15.89
C ARG A 28 15.50 -14.01 15.46
N ARG A 29 14.21 -13.86 15.22
CA ARG A 29 13.29 -14.95 14.89
C ARG A 29 12.46 -14.60 13.66
N ILE A 30 12.15 -15.65 12.91
CA ILE A 30 11.13 -15.59 11.87
C ILE A 30 9.80 -15.94 12.53
N ARG A 31 8.79 -15.11 12.33
CA ARG A 31 7.41 -15.34 12.79
C ARG A 31 6.49 -15.38 11.58
N ARG A 32 5.59 -16.34 11.59
CA ARG A 32 4.47 -16.35 10.66
C ARG A 32 3.38 -15.47 11.21
N LEU A 33 2.91 -14.51 10.40
CA LEU A 33 1.82 -13.64 10.77
C LEU A 33 0.48 -14.31 10.44
N SER A 34 -0.45 -14.23 11.37
CA SER A 34 -1.84 -14.63 11.16
C SER A 34 -2.59 -13.56 10.33
N ALA A 35 -3.77 -13.91 9.83
CA ALA A 35 -4.64 -12.96 9.13
C ALA A 35 -4.99 -11.74 9.99
N LYS A 36 -5.16 -11.91 11.31
CA LYS A 36 -5.43 -10.81 12.24
C LYS A 36 -4.21 -9.88 12.37
N GLU A 37 -3.02 -10.43 12.52
CA GLU A 37 -1.79 -9.64 12.64
C GLU A 37 -1.47 -8.86 11.34
N ARG A 38 -1.96 -9.31 10.19
CA ARG A 38 -1.87 -8.56 8.93
C ARG A 38 -2.71 -7.29 8.93
N ALA A 39 -3.83 -7.28 9.65
CA ALA A 39 -4.72 -6.14 9.79
C ALA A 39 -4.29 -5.16 10.90
N ASP A 40 -3.27 -5.50 11.68
CA ASP A 40 -2.70 -4.61 12.69
C ASP A 40 -1.71 -3.62 12.05
N GLY A 41 -1.57 -2.44 12.69
CA GLY A 41 -0.67 -1.39 12.21
C GLY A 41 0.78 -1.86 12.10
N PHE A 42 1.35 -1.71 10.91
CA PHE A 42 2.70 -2.13 10.61
C PHE A 42 3.72 -1.22 11.29
N ALA A 43 4.61 -1.82 12.08
CA ALA A 43 5.73 -1.12 12.69
C ALA A 43 5.33 0.10 13.56
N GLY A 44 4.13 0.10 14.12
CA GLY A 44 3.58 1.21 14.89
C GLY A 44 3.03 2.36 14.04
N GLY A 45 2.99 2.19 12.72
CA GLY A 45 2.39 3.13 11.77
C GLY A 45 0.90 2.87 11.54
N GLU A 46 0.31 3.69 10.67
CA GLU A 46 -1.12 3.61 10.33
C GLU A 46 -1.42 2.63 9.19
N PHE A 47 -0.40 2.20 8.43
CA PHE A 47 -0.55 1.19 7.40
C PHE A 47 -0.57 -0.21 8.01
N THR A 48 -1.43 -1.06 7.49
CA THR A 48 -1.41 -2.50 7.74
C THR A 48 -0.72 -3.24 6.58
N MET A 49 -0.47 -4.53 6.71
CA MET A 49 0.06 -5.33 5.59
C MET A 49 -0.92 -5.37 4.41
N ASP A 50 -2.22 -5.27 4.68
CA ASP A 50 -3.27 -5.28 3.65
C ASP A 50 -3.48 -3.91 2.98
N ASP A 51 -2.79 -2.86 3.44
CA ASP A 51 -2.84 -1.50 2.88
C ASP A 51 -1.67 -1.21 1.92
N PHE A 52 -0.70 -2.12 1.77
CA PHE A 52 0.40 -1.91 0.82
C PHE A 52 -0.14 -1.66 -0.59
N GLU A 53 0.36 -0.60 -1.23
CA GLU A 53 -0.10 -0.12 -2.53
C GLU A 53 -1.64 0.00 -2.62
N GLY A 54 -2.27 0.39 -1.50
CA GLY A 54 -3.71 0.58 -1.34
C GLY A 54 -4.53 -0.67 -1.06
N PHE A 55 -4.17 -1.79 -1.65
CA PHE A 55 -4.81 -3.06 -1.39
C PHE A 55 -3.85 -4.23 -1.63
N SER A 56 -3.49 -4.91 -0.58
CA SER A 56 -2.66 -6.12 -0.61
C SER A 56 -3.34 -7.33 0.05
N GLY A 57 -4.64 -7.23 0.32
CA GLY A 57 -5.47 -8.31 0.81
C GLY A 57 -5.73 -9.39 -0.24
N ARG A 58 -6.42 -10.45 0.15
CA ARG A 58 -6.90 -11.48 -0.77
C ARG A 58 -8.24 -11.05 -1.36
N PRO A 59 -8.38 -10.94 -2.69
CA PRO A 59 -9.63 -10.47 -3.30
C PRO A 59 -10.88 -11.28 -2.92
N LEU A 60 -10.74 -12.59 -2.68
CA LEU A 60 -11.85 -13.46 -2.29
C LEU A 60 -12.31 -13.29 -0.83
N ASP A 61 -11.55 -12.56 -0.01
CA ASP A 61 -11.92 -12.26 1.37
C ASP A 61 -12.78 -11.00 1.48
N TYR A 62 -13.20 -10.41 0.34
CA TYR A 62 -13.96 -9.17 0.27
C TYR A 62 -15.13 -9.25 -0.69
N GLU A 63 -16.20 -8.55 -0.38
CA GLU A 63 -17.23 -8.17 -1.34
C GLU A 63 -16.78 -6.90 -2.06
N TRP A 64 -17.06 -6.84 -3.37
CA TRP A 64 -16.63 -5.77 -4.25
C TRP A 64 -17.80 -5.12 -4.94
N LYS A 65 -17.79 -3.77 -4.96
CA LYS A 65 -18.81 -3.00 -5.67
C LYS A 65 -18.16 -1.88 -6.47
N TYR A 66 -18.44 -1.85 -7.77
CA TYR A 66 -18.06 -0.74 -8.63
C TYR A 66 -19.05 0.41 -8.46
N LEU A 67 -18.53 1.61 -8.15
CA LEU A 67 -19.32 2.82 -7.88
C LEU A 67 -19.30 3.85 -9.03
N GLY A 68 -18.75 3.45 -10.19
CA GLY A 68 -18.63 4.30 -11.35
C GLY A 68 -17.34 5.11 -11.39
N GLN A 69 -17.30 6.12 -12.26
CA GLN A 69 -16.16 7.02 -12.38
C GLN A 69 -16.38 8.29 -11.56
N LYS A 70 -15.27 8.84 -11.05
CA LYS A 70 -15.21 10.10 -10.30
C LYS A 70 -14.03 10.92 -10.81
N ASP A 71 -14.12 12.22 -10.68
CA ASP A 71 -13.00 13.12 -10.93
C ASP A 71 -12.33 13.44 -9.58
N LEU A 72 -11.03 13.14 -9.45
CA LEU A 72 -10.23 13.44 -8.28
C LEU A 72 -8.93 14.11 -8.68
N ILE A 73 -8.38 14.89 -7.75
CA ILE A 73 -7.00 15.35 -7.86
C ILE A 73 -6.04 14.30 -7.32
N TYR A 74 -4.92 14.13 -7.99
CA TYR A 74 -3.98 13.06 -7.72
C TYR A 74 -2.54 13.44 -8.13
N VAL A 75 -1.54 12.93 -7.41
CA VAL A 75 -0.13 13.13 -7.74
C VAL A 75 0.37 11.96 -8.57
N LEU A 76 0.47 12.14 -9.88
CA LEU A 76 0.92 11.11 -10.81
C LEU A 76 2.35 11.36 -11.34
N ASP A 77 2.81 12.59 -11.32
CA ASP A 77 4.11 12.99 -11.89
C ASP A 77 4.94 13.67 -10.80
N SER A 78 5.36 12.86 -9.83
CA SER A 78 6.25 13.32 -8.76
C SER A 78 7.65 13.53 -9.34
N LYS A 79 8.13 14.77 -9.29
CA LYS A 79 9.46 15.16 -9.84
C LYS A 79 10.57 15.10 -8.79
N HIS A 80 10.23 14.76 -7.57
CA HIS A 80 11.17 14.72 -6.47
C HIS A 80 11.54 13.27 -6.16
N GLU A 81 12.82 13.00 -6.01
CA GLU A 81 13.33 11.71 -5.51
C GLU A 81 12.62 11.31 -4.21
N HIS A 82 12.31 12.30 -3.37
CA HIS A 82 11.46 12.13 -2.20
C HIS A 82 10.39 13.21 -2.20
N SER A 83 9.13 12.83 -2.36
CA SER A 83 8.00 13.75 -2.21
C SER A 83 8.06 14.45 -0.86
N ARG A 84 7.91 15.77 -0.87
CA ARG A 84 7.83 16.57 0.35
C ARG A 84 6.35 16.71 0.74
N PHE A 85 6.10 16.66 2.04
CA PHE A 85 4.76 16.76 2.58
C PHE A 85 4.64 17.97 3.50
N TYR A 86 3.48 18.61 3.45
CA TYR A 86 3.10 19.78 4.25
C TYR A 86 1.80 19.50 4.99
N GLY A 87 1.35 20.50 5.74
CA GLY A 87 0.15 20.42 6.56
C GLY A 87 0.44 19.99 7.99
N PRO A 88 -0.52 20.11 8.90
CA PRO A 88 -0.36 19.79 10.32
C PRO A 88 0.05 18.35 10.59
N LEU A 89 -0.34 17.42 9.69
CA LEU A 89 -0.08 15.99 9.78
C LEU A 89 0.90 15.50 8.70
N SER A 90 1.52 16.45 7.94
CA SER A 90 2.39 16.12 6.82
C SER A 90 1.71 15.21 5.80
N ASP A 91 0.46 15.51 5.45
CA ASP A 91 -0.43 14.70 4.61
C ASP A 91 -0.65 15.27 3.20
N ILE A 92 -0.14 16.48 2.92
CA ILE A 92 -0.30 17.15 1.63
C ILE A 92 1.03 17.12 0.88
N SER A 93 1.08 16.40 -0.26
CA SER A 93 2.26 16.41 -1.12
C SER A 93 2.47 17.78 -1.77
N SER A 94 3.74 18.21 -1.84
CA SER A 94 4.17 19.41 -2.56
C SER A 94 4.28 19.21 -4.07
N ASP A 95 4.12 17.99 -4.53
CA ASP A 95 4.17 17.67 -5.95
C ASP A 95 2.98 18.25 -6.71
N GLN A 96 3.06 18.20 -8.03
CA GLN A 96 2.00 18.72 -8.88
C GLN A 96 0.76 17.82 -8.84
N TRP A 97 -0.37 18.37 -8.43
CA TRP A 97 -1.66 17.70 -8.43
C TRP A 97 -2.33 17.84 -9.80
N GLN A 98 -2.91 16.74 -10.28
CA GLN A 98 -3.59 16.67 -11.57
C GLN A 98 -5.05 16.22 -11.37
N LEU A 99 -5.98 16.83 -12.12
CA LEU A 99 -7.35 16.34 -12.16
C LEU A 99 -7.42 15.10 -13.05
N ARG A 100 -7.88 13.98 -12.50
CA ARG A 100 -7.88 12.68 -13.17
C ARG A 100 -9.22 11.99 -13.02
N LYS A 101 -9.58 11.18 -14.02
CA LYS A 101 -10.74 10.28 -13.91
C LYS A 101 -10.33 9.02 -13.18
N MET A 102 -11.10 8.64 -12.17
CA MET A 102 -10.85 7.50 -11.31
C MET A 102 -11.99 6.49 -11.37
N PHE A 103 -11.67 5.21 -11.38
CA PHE A 103 -12.62 4.17 -11.04
C PHE A 103 -12.78 4.13 -9.52
N ALA A 104 -14.01 4.30 -9.04
CA ALA A 104 -14.33 4.19 -7.63
C ALA A 104 -14.83 2.78 -7.33
N ILE A 105 -14.18 2.10 -6.38
CA ILE A 105 -14.46 0.70 -5.99
C ILE A 105 -14.63 0.66 -4.47
N GLU A 106 -15.72 0.06 -4.02
CA GLU A 106 -15.94 -0.29 -2.62
C GLU A 106 -15.53 -1.74 -2.36
N SER A 107 -14.85 -1.98 -1.25
CA SER A 107 -14.60 -3.32 -0.74
C SER A 107 -15.05 -3.45 0.71
N VAL A 108 -15.73 -4.55 1.02
CA VAL A 108 -16.21 -4.89 2.35
C VAL A 108 -15.61 -6.22 2.76
N PRO A 109 -14.84 -6.32 3.87
CA PRO A 109 -14.29 -7.58 4.34
C PRO A 109 -15.39 -8.56 4.73
N LEU A 110 -15.29 -9.81 4.25
CA LEU A 110 -16.19 -10.91 4.64
C LEU A 110 -15.91 -11.40 6.06
N TYR A 111 -14.68 -11.20 6.54
CA TYR A 111 -14.26 -11.61 7.87
C TYR A 111 -14.75 -10.61 8.92
N THR A 112 -15.60 -11.08 9.83
CA THR A 112 -16.23 -10.23 10.86
C THR A 112 -15.25 -9.67 11.91
N GLY A 113 -14.07 -10.23 12.07
CA GLY A 113 -12.99 -9.75 12.94
C GLY A 113 -12.06 -8.72 12.33
N HIS A 114 -12.29 -8.29 11.08
CA HIS A 114 -11.45 -7.27 10.43
C HIS A 114 -11.65 -5.91 11.10
N THR A 115 -10.57 -5.15 11.26
CA THR A 115 -10.60 -3.81 11.87
C THR A 115 -11.39 -2.80 11.02
N TYR A 116 -11.35 -2.97 9.69
CA TYR A 116 -12.06 -2.09 8.76
C TYR A 116 -13.47 -2.60 8.49
N GLY A 117 -14.44 -1.69 8.41
CA GLY A 117 -15.80 -1.96 7.94
C GLY A 117 -15.86 -1.98 6.42
N LYS A 118 -15.27 -0.98 5.77
CA LYS A 118 -15.17 -0.90 4.31
C LYS A 118 -14.01 -0.02 3.87
N LYS A 119 -13.60 -0.18 2.62
CA LYS A 119 -12.68 0.73 1.92
C LYS A 119 -13.37 1.28 0.67
N LEU A 120 -13.18 2.57 0.39
CA LEU A 120 -13.42 3.17 -0.91
C LEU A 120 -12.07 3.42 -1.57
N MET A 121 -11.84 2.80 -2.71
CA MET A 121 -10.57 2.87 -3.44
C MET A 121 -10.77 3.59 -4.76
N PHE A 122 -9.82 4.44 -5.10
CA PHE A 122 -9.86 5.25 -6.31
C PHE A 122 -8.64 4.93 -7.17
N TYR A 123 -8.88 4.28 -8.32
CA TYR A 123 -7.86 3.87 -9.27
C TYR A 123 -7.89 4.80 -10.49
N ASP A 124 -6.75 5.34 -10.87
CA ASP A 124 -6.64 6.15 -12.09
C ASP A 124 -7.08 5.34 -13.31
N ALA A 125 -7.96 5.93 -14.11
CA ALA A 125 -8.59 5.23 -15.24
C ALA A 125 -7.63 4.93 -16.41
N GLN A 126 -6.45 5.55 -16.44
CA GLN A 126 -5.46 5.35 -17.49
C GLN A 126 -4.30 4.46 -17.04
N THR A 127 -3.81 4.66 -15.83
CA THR A 127 -2.63 3.96 -15.32
C THR A 127 -2.98 2.78 -14.42
N PHE A 128 -4.23 2.71 -13.93
CA PHE A 128 -4.70 1.76 -12.93
C PHE A 128 -3.96 1.83 -11.59
N ASN A 129 -3.16 2.86 -11.37
CA ASN A 129 -2.56 3.11 -10.06
C ASN A 129 -3.63 3.55 -9.08
N ILE A 130 -3.46 3.15 -7.83
CA ILE A 130 -4.35 3.59 -6.76
C ILE A 130 -3.94 5.00 -6.31
N ALA A 131 -4.87 5.94 -6.36
CA ALA A 131 -4.62 7.32 -5.99
C ALA A 131 -4.92 7.58 -4.51
N MET A 132 -6.02 7.01 -4.04
CA MET A 132 -6.52 7.24 -2.69
C MET A 132 -7.33 6.04 -2.20
N VAL A 133 -7.26 5.80 -0.91
CA VAL A 133 -8.14 4.86 -0.20
C VAL A 133 -8.75 5.57 1.00
N VAL A 134 -10.07 5.54 1.10
CA VAL A 134 -10.81 6.00 2.27
C VAL A 134 -11.30 4.79 3.04
N VAL A 135 -10.94 4.70 4.29
CA VAL A 135 -11.24 3.56 5.16
C VAL A 135 -12.28 3.99 6.21
N PHE A 136 -13.29 3.18 6.37
CA PHE A 136 -14.30 3.32 7.41
C PHE A 136 -14.18 2.19 8.41
N ASP A 137 -14.49 2.48 9.66
CA ASP A 137 -14.62 1.47 10.70
C ASP A 137 -15.95 0.70 10.56
N ARG A 138 -16.24 -0.18 11.53
CA ARG A 138 -17.45 -1.00 11.51
C ARG A 138 -18.74 -0.25 11.83
N GLU A 139 -18.60 0.89 12.44
CA GLU A 139 -19.67 1.83 12.76
C GLU A 139 -19.90 2.84 11.63
N ASP A 140 -19.27 2.61 10.46
CA ASP A 140 -19.32 3.47 9.27
C ASP A 140 -18.78 4.88 9.51
N GLN A 141 -17.88 5.05 10.50
CA GLN A 141 -17.19 6.30 10.77
C GLN A 141 -15.88 6.35 9.96
N LEU A 142 -15.52 7.54 9.51
CA LEU A 142 -14.23 7.75 8.83
C LEU A 142 -13.09 7.39 9.78
N LEU A 143 -12.29 6.41 9.39
CA LEU A 143 -11.16 5.94 10.17
C LEU A 143 -9.84 6.47 9.62
N LYS A 144 -9.55 6.22 8.34
CA LYS A 144 -8.27 6.58 7.73
C LYS A 144 -8.46 7.05 6.29
N ILE A 145 -7.53 7.87 5.84
CA ILE A 145 -7.32 8.14 4.41
C ILE A 145 -5.87 7.84 4.08
N PHE A 146 -5.66 7.06 3.02
CA PHE A 146 -4.36 6.84 2.41
C PHE A 146 -4.30 7.54 1.07
N SER A 147 -3.22 8.29 0.82
CA SER A 147 -2.92 8.94 -0.44
C SER A 147 -1.60 8.42 -0.98
N TYR A 148 -1.50 8.24 -2.28
CA TYR A 148 -0.34 7.67 -2.96
C TYR A 148 0.17 8.65 -4.00
N ALA A 149 1.47 8.77 -4.13
CA ALA A 149 2.13 9.56 -5.16
C ALA A 149 2.98 8.64 -6.03
N TYR A 150 2.88 8.84 -7.32
CA TYR A 150 3.63 8.08 -8.32
C TYR A 150 4.41 9.02 -9.23
N ASP A 151 5.46 8.47 -9.82
CA ASP A 151 6.19 9.06 -10.91
C ASP A 151 5.74 8.39 -12.22
N SER A 152 5.53 9.18 -13.26
CA SER A 152 5.16 8.65 -14.57
C SER A 152 6.38 8.46 -15.47
N PRO A 153 6.37 7.50 -16.39
CA PRO A 153 7.52 7.21 -17.26
C PRO A 153 8.00 8.39 -18.11
N GLY A 154 7.15 9.40 -18.32
CA GLY A 154 7.54 10.63 -19.02
C GLY A 154 8.36 11.60 -18.18
N GLY A 155 8.47 11.35 -16.87
CA GLY A 155 9.24 12.17 -15.93
C GLY A 155 10.61 11.58 -15.57
N ASP A 156 10.99 10.44 -16.13
CA ASP A 156 12.29 9.82 -15.86
C ASP A 156 13.43 10.73 -16.36
N PRO A 157 14.29 11.22 -15.44
CA PRO A 157 15.46 12.04 -15.82
C PRO A 157 16.44 11.31 -16.72
N SER A 158 16.45 9.98 -16.75
CA SER A 158 17.31 9.17 -17.60
C SER A 158 16.88 9.20 -19.08
N GLY A 159 15.63 9.63 -19.35
CA GLY A 159 15.08 9.68 -20.71
C GLY A 159 14.87 8.30 -21.34
N ASP A 160 14.87 7.24 -20.53
CA ASP A 160 14.61 5.88 -21.00
C ASP A 160 13.12 5.69 -21.30
N ALA A 161 12.74 5.92 -22.55
CA ALA A 161 11.39 5.73 -23.04
C ALA A 161 10.90 4.26 -22.98
N SER A 162 11.77 3.31 -22.63
CA SER A 162 11.40 1.90 -22.44
C SER A 162 10.73 1.66 -21.08
N ASN A 163 10.92 2.54 -20.11
CA ASN A 163 10.26 2.46 -18.81
C ASN A 163 8.82 2.97 -18.93
N THR A 164 7.87 2.05 -19.04
CA THR A 164 6.43 2.34 -19.13
C THR A 164 5.69 2.10 -17.83
N VAL A 165 6.40 1.81 -16.74
CA VAL A 165 5.81 1.48 -15.44
C VAL A 165 5.87 2.69 -14.53
N ASN A 166 4.71 3.10 -14.00
CA ASN A 166 4.67 4.12 -12.97
C ASN A 166 5.33 3.60 -11.68
N THR A 167 6.23 4.39 -11.14
CA THR A 167 6.96 4.04 -9.92
C THR A 167 6.29 4.70 -8.72
N TRP A 168 5.99 3.91 -7.70
CA TRP A 168 5.52 4.43 -6.42
C TRP A 168 6.62 5.26 -5.75
N ARG A 169 6.31 6.49 -5.37
CA ARG A 169 7.23 7.44 -4.74
C ARG A 169 6.96 7.63 -3.27
N ALA A 170 5.71 7.74 -2.90
CA ALA A 170 5.33 7.92 -1.50
C ALA A 170 3.90 7.51 -1.25
N SER A 171 3.60 7.23 0.01
CA SER A 171 2.24 7.17 0.52
C SER A 171 2.13 7.84 1.87
N VAL A 172 0.97 8.41 2.13
CA VAL A 172 0.59 9.04 3.39
C VAL A 172 -0.65 8.36 3.91
N GLY A 173 -0.62 7.94 5.16
CA GLY A 173 -1.79 7.45 5.88
C GLY A 173 -2.12 8.39 7.03
N HIS A 174 -3.36 8.87 7.08
CA HIS A 174 -3.87 9.69 8.15
C HIS A 174 -5.02 8.97 8.85
N ASN A 175 -4.93 8.83 10.16
CA ASN A 175 -5.97 8.27 11.02
C ASN A 175 -6.70 9.42 11.73
N PHE A 176 -7.99 9.56 11.40
CA PHE A 176 -8.83 10.66 11.90
C PHE A 176 -9.31 10.45 13.33
N GLN A 177 -9.30 9.22 13.83
CA GLN A 177 -9.71 8.93 15.21
C GLN A 177 -8.58 9.12 16.21
N THR A 178 -7.33 8.90 15.78
CA THR A 178 -6.14 9.04 16.64
C THR A 178 -5.34 10.30 16.35
N GLU A 179 -5.69 11.05 15.30
CA GLU A 179 -4.97 12.24 14.81
C GLU A 179 -3.49 11.94 14.53
N ARG A 180 -3.20 10.73 14.02
CA ARG A 180 -1.84 10.28 13.68
C ARG A 180 -1.66 10.15 12.18
N GLY A 181 -0.47 10.54 11.72
CA GLY A 181 -0.05 10.38 10.34
C GLY A 181 1.15 9.44 10.22
N THR A 182 1.24 8.76 9.09
CA THR A 182 2.41 7.97 8.69
C THR A 182 2.75 8.30 7.25
N VAL A 183 4.01 8.68 7.02
CA VAL A 183 4.54 8.90 5.68
C VAL A 183 5.53 7.79 5.36
N THR A 184 5.40 7.20 4.18
CA THR A 184 6.35 6.23 3.64
C THR A 184 6.85 6.71 2.29
N TRP A 185 8.14 6.53 2.03
CA TRP A 185 8.76 6.86 0.75
C TRP A 185 9.24 5.58 0.08
N GLY A 186 9.04 5.49 -1.22
CA GLY A 186 9.75 4.54 -2.06
C GLY A 186 11.23 4.92 -2.06
N LEU A 187 12.09 4.00 -1.69
CA LEU A 187 13.52 4.17 -1.89
C LEU A 187 13.84 3.70 -3.30
N ASP A 188 14.69 4.46 -4.02
CA ASP A 188 15.32 3.95 -5.23
C ASP A 188 16.19 2.76 -4.81
N THR A 189 15.61 1.61 -4.89
CA THR A 189 16.36 0.38 -4.75
C THR A 189 16.84 -0.01 -6.14
N GLU A 190 18.16 -0.07 -6.33
CA GLU A 190 18.70 -0.96 -7.32
C GLU A 190 18.07 -2.33 -7.03
N ASN A 191 17.12 -2.72 -7.84
CA ASN A 191 16.36 -3.94 -7.65
C ASN A 191 17.24 -5.11 -8.09
N PRO A 192 18.07 -5.71 -7.22
CA PRO A 192 18.75 -6.93 -7.59
C PRO A 192 17.63 -7.95 -7.81
N THR A 193 17.51 -8.44 -9.03
CA THR A 193 16.56 -9.48 -9.38
C THR A 193 16.87 -10.71 -8.54
N MET A 194 16.30 -10.79 -7.34
CA MET A 194 16.46 -11.96 -6.50
C MET A 194 15.60 -13.10 -7.06
N LYS A 195 16.22 -14.24 -7.32
CA LYS A 195 15.46 -15.44 -7.70
C LYS A 195 14.57 -15.84 -6.53
N ALA A 196 13.35 -16.30 -6.80
CA ALA A 196 12.43 -16.79 -5.77
C ALA A 196 13.06 -17.81 -4.81
N SER A 197 14.01 -18.64 -5.29
CA SER A 197 14.78 -19.56 -4.46
C SER A 197 15.71 -18.87 -3.45
N GLN A 198 16.22 -17.69 -3.77
CA GLN A 198 17.06 -16.90 -2.85
C GLN A 198 16.20 -16.28 -1.75
N VAL A 199 15.05 -15.72 -2.13
CA VAL A 199 14.09 -15.19 -1.18
C VAL A 199 13.61 -16.28 -0.23
N ARG A 200 13.19 -17.44 -0.75
CA ARG A 200 12.80 -18.58 0.08
C ARG A 200 13.89 -19.02 1.03
N ARG A 201 15.16 -19.05 0.58
CA ARG A 201 16.30 -19.43 1.43
C ARG A 201 16.52 -18.44 2.58
N MET A 202 16.25 -17.15 2.40
CA MET A 202 16.35 -16.16 3.49
C MET A 202 15.35 -16.42 4.61
N PHE A 203 14.22 -17.05 4.31
CA PHE A 203 13.14 -17.35 5.25
C PHE A 203 13.03 -18.85 5.61
N SER A 204 13.82 -19.71 4.96
CA SER A 204 13.96 -21.13 5.31
C SER A 204 15.07 -21.39 6.32
N VAL A 205 15.38 -20.45 7.18
CA VAL A 205 16.41 -20.67 8.19
C VAL A 205 15.92 -21.66 9.22
N SER A 206 16.38 -22.87 8.97
CA SER A 206 16.75 -23.93 9.93
C SER A 206 15.85 -24.11 11.15
N ASN A 207 15.10 -25.17 11.10
CA ASN A 207 14.87 -26.00 12.27
C ASN A 207 16.18 -26.62 12.69
#